data_97643768b546db9ec33745887b9bfe5d
#
_entry.id   97643768b546db9ec33745887b9bfe5d
#
_cell.length_a   1.000
_cell.length_b   1.000
_cell.length_c   1.000
_cell.angle_alpha   90.00
_cell.angle_beta   90.00
_cell.angle_gamma   90.00
#
_symmetry.space_group_name_H-M   'P 1'
#
loop_
_entity.id
_entity.type
_entity.pdbx_description
1 polymer ?
#
loop_
_entity_poly.entity_id
_entity_poly.type
_entity_poly.pdbx_seq_one_letter_code
_entity_poly.pdbx_strand_id
1 'polypeptide(L)'
;MTIPDVGTDWISAGMDLRAPELLRRGTGVAAMCRDARGTATDLSPHNPDGSIRWSPYAQDMGLRDDLLLIKKPGGVFTPNPDPNEGFVHLGPQKDGDGPSWKPKVTNDHFMILQDIEPYDTELTELSEPFSITPVDTGTPWVQRLQNNNPFSDENGDSLIGDVGVSNAVYARGDSSFNPARQFLFFRVRHFNGKPIYSCDVIPYAKSDDKGNYKMDKKDSEASELTYLPTRDGLCMAMIDGVYRPVNTYRIWGGSGWAALGGLATFSATLPTGTPGTGSVSLTVPAPTGPNDPFEYGFQYTIDDGVTWSSVVLDDTPTLSGGNVTVNGSVAAGAKKFRVAAKGTNGLWSYSPKSATVTIT
;
A
#
# COMPACT_ATOMS: atom_id res chain seq x y z
N MET A 1 -38.77 6.07 -15.95
CA MET A 1 -37.59 5.59 -16.68
C MET A 1 -38.01 5.46 -18.13
N THR A 2 -37.36 6.14 -19.07
CA THR A 2 -37.65 6.02 -20.52
C THR A 2 -36.64 5.06 -21.15
N ILE A 3 -37.12 4.14 -21.96
CA ILE A 3 -36.27 3.23 -22.74
C ILE A 3 -35.73 4.05 -23.94
N PRO A 4 -34.38 4.02 -24.21
CA PRO A 4 -33.85 4.70 -25.40
C PRO A 4 -34.42 4.13 -26.71
N ASP A 5 -34.65 5.01 -27.68
CA ASP A 5 -35.17 4.62 -28.99
C ASP A 5 -34.15 3.86 -29.85
N VAL A 6 -32.85 4.03 -29.59
CA VAL A 6 -31.78 3.43 -30.34
C VAL A 6 -30.81 2.71 -29.38
N GLY A 7 -30.52 1.46 -29.67
CA GLY A 7 -29.53 0.66 -28.95
C GLY A 7 -28.09 0.88 -29.48
N THR A 8 -27.13 0.30 -28.82
CA THR A 8 -25.72 0.31 -29.24
C THR A 8 -25.14 -1.11 -29.22
N ASP A 9 -23.96 -1.30 -29.79
CA ASP A 9 -23.27 -2.59 -29.78
C ASP A 9 -22.69 -2.92 -28.40
N TRP A 10 -22.28 -4.18 -28.20
CA TRP A 10 -21.76 -4.72 -26.93
C TRP A 10 -20.58 -3.92 -26.36
N ILE A 11 -19.63 -3.54 -27.22
CA ILE A 11 -18.42 -2.81 -26.80
C ILE A 11 -18.77 -1.37 -26.42
N SER A 12 -19.54 -0.70 -27.27
CA SER A 12 -19.98 0.68 -27.03
C SER A 12 -20.91 0.82 -25.83
N ALA A 13 -21.64 -0.24 -25.48
CA ALA A 13 -22.42 -0.33 -24.26
C ALA A 13 -21.55 -0.54 -22.99
N GLY A 14 -20.24 -0.71 -23.14
CA GLY A 14 -19.34 -0.94 -22.03
C GLY A 14 -19.47 -2.34 -21.39
N MET A 15 -20.05 -3.31 -22.12
CA MET A 15 -20.27 -4.66 -21.59
C MET A 15 -19.02 -5.54 -21.66
N ASP A 16 -17.96 -5.11 -22.35
CA ASP A 16 -16.66 -5.79 -22.40
C ASP A 16 -15.66 -5.13 -21.46
N LEU A 17 -15.87 -5.26 -20.15
CA LEU A 17 -15.03 -4.70 -19.08
C LEU A 17 -13.95 -5.68 -18.62
N ARG A 18 -13.26 -6.32 -19.58
CA ARG A 18 -12.12 -7.17 -19.24
C ARG A 18 -10.95 -6.33 -18.74
N ALA A 19 -10.62 -6.47 -17.47
CA ALA A 19 -9.49 -5.80 -16.81
C ALA A 19 -8.52 -6.85 -16.21
N PRO A 20 -7.75 -7.56 -17.06
CA PRO A 20 -6.82 -8.59 -16.58
C PRO A 20 -5.77 -8.01 -15.64
N GLU A 21 -5.48 -6.73 -15.73
CA GLU A 21 -4.59 -5.98 -14.84
C GLU A 21 -5.11 -5.91 -13.40
N LEU A 22 -6.43 -5.95 -13.20
CA LEU A 22 -7.07 -5.94 -11.88
C LEU A 22 -7.24 -7.34 -11.28
N LEU A 23 -6.93 -8.39 -12.03
CA LEU A 23 -7.02 -9.76 -11.53
C LEU A 23 -6.01 -9.97 -10.38
N ARG A 24 -6.48 -10.42 -9.22
CA ARG A 24 -5.67 -10.65 -7.99
C ARG A 24 -4.82 -11.93 -8.05
N ARG A 25 -4.13 -12.17 -9.13
CA ARG A 25 -3.26 -13.31 -9.30
C ARG A 25 -1.83 -12.85 -9.04
N GLY A 26 -1.28 -13.11 -7.84
CA GLY A 26 0.10 -12.72 -7.49
C GLY A 26 1.11 -13.80 -7.90
N THR A 27 2.28 -13.36 -8.33
CA THR A 27 3.44 -14.24 -8.60
C THR A 27 4.36 -14.36 -7.38
N GLY A 28 4.23 -13.45 -6.42
CA GLY A 28 4.96 -13.45 -5.16
C GLY A 28 4.05 -13.06 -4.02
N VAL A 29 4.22 -13.75 -2.89
CA VAL A 29 3.51 -13.49 -1.63
C VAL A 29 4.54 -13.32 -0.53
N ALA A 30 4.40 -12.27 0.29
CA ALA A 30 5.19 -12.06 1.48
C ALA A 30 4.26 -11.83 2.68
N ALA A 31 4.49 -12.55 3.76
CA ALA A 31 3.78 -12.39 5.02
C ALA A 31 4.74 -11.78 6.06
N MET A 32 4.31 -10.72 6.72
CA MET A 32 5.05 -10.04 7.77
C MET A 32 4.21 -9.95 9.02
N CYS A 33 4.86 -9.98 10.18
CA CYS A 33 4.19 -9.91 11.48
C CYS A 33 4.99 -9.05 12.45
N ARG A 34 4.29 -8.38 13.37
CA ARG A 34 4.83 -7.76 14.58
C ARG A 34 3.80 -7.82 15.71
N ASP A 35 4.18 -7.47 16.93
CA ASP A 35 3.24 -7.32 18.04
C ASP A 35 2.46 -6.00 17.92
N ALA A 36 1.18 -6.05 18.27
CA ALA A 36 0.35 -4.87 18.44
C ALA A 36 0.58 -4.26 19.84
N ARG A 37 0.99 -2.99 19.88
CA ARG A 37 1.32 -2.24 21.11
C ARG A 37 0.52 -0.94 21.22
N GLY A 38 -0.79 -1.03 21.00
CA GLY A 38 -1.68 0.12 21.07
C GLY A 38 -1.30 1.24 20.11
N THR A 39 -1.32 2.48 20.60
CA THR A 39 -1.03 3.68 19.77
C THR A 39 0.39 3.74 19.21
N ALA A 40 1.35 3.04 19.82
CA ALA A 40 2.74 3.00 19.34
C ALA A 40 2.88 2.24 18.01
N THR A 41 1.91 1.39 17.67
CA THR A 41 1.91 0.59 16.44
C THR A 41 0.62 0.80 15.63
N ASP A 42 0.02 1.98 15.69
CA ASP A 42 -1.21 2.29 14.97
C ASP A 42 -1.00 2.29 13.46
N LEU A 43 -1.75 1.42 12.78
CA LEU A 43 -1.75 1.24 11.33
C LEU A 43 -2.93 1.94 10.64
N SER A 44 -3.50 2.98 11.22
CA SER A 44 -4.59 3.75 10.61
C SER A 44 -4.14 4.31 9.26
N PRO A 45 -4.78 3.96 8.14
CA PRO A 45 -4.36 4.44 6.82
C PRO A 45 -4.60 5.94 6.63
N HIS A 46 -5.57 6.52 7.35
CA HIS A 46 -5.96 7.92 7.18
C HIS A 46 -5.96 8.68 8.51
N ASN A 47 -5.77 9.99 8.40
CA ASN A 47 -6.12 10.96 9.43
C ASN A 47 -7.61 11.31 9.35
N PRO A 48 -8.18 11.99 10.37
CA PRO A 48 -9.59 12.41 10.35
C PRO A 48 -9.97 13.33 9.18
N ASP A 49 -9.01 14.04 8.60
CA ASP A 49 -9.18 14.89 7.42
C ASP A 49 -9.11 14.11 6.08
N GLY A 50 -8.91 12.78 6.14
CA GLY A 50 -8.79 11.91 4.98
C GLY A 50 -7.38 11.86 4.36
N SER A 51 -6.43 12.64 4.85
CA SER A 51 -5.03 12.54 4.40
C SER A 51 -4.41 11.20 4.79
N ILE A 52 -3.41 10.74 4.01
CA ILE A 52 -2.71 9.48 4.29
C ILE A 52 -1.90 9.64 5.58
N ARG A 53 -2.13 8.74 6.55
CA ARG A 53 -1.37 8.66 7.79
C ARG A 53 -0.32 7.58 7.74
N TRP A 54 -0.70 6.37 7.34
CA TRP A 54 0.19 5.22 7.25
C TRP A 54 0.00 4.48 5.92
N SER A 55 1.10 4.04 5.35
CA SER A 55 1.13 3.23 4.14
C SER A 55 2.33 2.30 4.17
N PRO A 56 2.24 1.07 3.64
CA PRO A 56 3.38 0.20 3.41
C PRO A 56 4.21 0.62 2.18
N TYR A 57 3.80 1.68 1.51
CA TYR A 57 4.45 2.23 0.33
C TYR A 57 5.03 3.61 0.60
N ALA A 58 6.13 3.91 -0.05
CA ALA A 58 6.73 5.23 -0.10
C ALA A 58 5.92 6.17 -1.01
N GLN A 59 6.27 7.45 -1.03
CA GLN A 59 5.57 8.46 -1.84
C GLN A 59 5.62 8.19 -3.35
N ASP A 60 6.66 7.49 -3.84
CA ASP A 60 6.80 7.04 -5.22
C ASP A 60 6.03 5.75 -5.53
N MET A 61 5.19 5.29 -4.61
CA MET A 61 4.44 4.04 -4.65
C MET A 61 5.29 2.77 -4.59
N GLY A 62 6.61 2.89 -4.39
CA GLY A 62 7.52 1.77 -4.13
C GLY A 62 7.31 1.18 -2.74
N LEU A 63 7.89 0.00 -2.49
CA LEU A 63 7.88 -0.60 -1.16
C LEU A 63 8.78 0.20 -0.20
N ARG A 64 8.33 0.41 1.01
CA ARG A 64 9.14 1.01 2.08
C ARG A 64 10.26 0.07 2.49
N ASP A 65 11.45 0.63 2.72
CA ASP A 65 12.65 -0.10 3.12
C ASP A 65 12.80 -0.26 4.64
N ASP A 66 12.02 0.50 5.42
CA ASP A 66 12.03 0.59 6.89
C ASP A 66 11.00 -0.31 7.58
N LEU A 67 10.26 -1.15 6.85
CA LEU A 67 9.22 -2.02 7.42
C LEU A 67 9.81 -3.15 8.28
N LEU A 68 10.91 -3.75 7.81
CA LEU A 68 11.46 -4.97 8.41
C LEU A 68 12.52 -4.68 9.47
N LEU A 69 12.44 -5.38 10.60
CA LEU A 69 13.48 -5.41 11.63
C LEU A 69 14.75 -6.12 11.14
N ILE A 70 14.59 -7.21 10.40
CA ILE A 70 15.68 -8.05 9.89
C ILE A 70 15.50 -8.23 8.39
N LYS A 71 16.58 -8.01 7.64
CA LYS A 71 16.65 -8.24 6.19
C LYS A 71 17.55 -9.43 5.88
N LYS A 72 17.51 -9.94 4.64
CA LYS A 72 18.36 -11.03 4.18
C LYS A 72 19.07 -10.68 2.87
N PRO A 73 19.86 -9.60 2.79
CA PRO A 73 20.60 -9.27 1.60
C PRO A 73 21.67 -10.32 1.33
N GLY A 74 21.76 -10.79 0.08
CA GLY A 74 22.77 -11.79 -0.30
C GLY A 74 22.67 -13.13 0.43
N GLY A 75 21.52 -13.45 1.04
CA GLY A 75 21.29 -14.71 1.75
C GLY A 75 21.69 -14.70 3.24
N VAL A 76 22.22 -13.60 3.76
CA VAL A 76 22.63 -13.46 5.17
C VAL A 76 21.61 -12.62 5.93
N PHE A 77 21.15 -13.10 7.09
CA PHE A 77 20.29 -12.33 7.98
C PHE A 77 21.07 -11.16 8.59
N THR A 78 20.60 -9.97 8.39
CA THR A 78 21.24 -8.72 8.85
C THR A 78 20.18 -7.81 9.48
N PRO A 79 20.45 -7.26 10.67
CA PRO A 79 19.57 -6.23 11.24
C PRO A 79 19.40 -5.07 10.26
N ASN A 80 18.19 -4.54 10.17
CA ASN A 80 17.95 -3.32 9.40
C ASN A 80 18.53 -2.14 10.20
N PRO A 81 19.38 -1.28 9.61
CA PRO A 81 19.94 -0.14 10.31
C PRO A 81 18.88 0.88 10.74
N ASP A 82 17.77 0.98 10.01
CA ASP A 82 16.66 1.92 10.26
C ASP A 82 15.29 1.22 10.28
N PRO A 83 15.00 0.37 11.30
CA PRO A 83 13.75 -0.37 11.37
C PRO A 83 12.66 0.51 12.01
N ASN A 84 11.98 1.32 11.23
CA ASN A 84 10.95 2.23 11.76
C ASN A 84 9.68 1.48 12.23
N GLU A 85 9.32 0.38 11.55
CA GLU A 85 8.08 -0.35 11.85
C GLU A 85 8.30 -1.63 12.67
N GLY A 86 9.44 -2.30 12.52
CA GLY A 86 9.79 -3.48 13.32
C GLY A 86 9.03 -4.76 12.96
N PHE A 87 8.53 -4.90 11.74
CA PHE A 87 7.97 -6.16 11.26
C PHE A 87 9.06 -7.21 11.00
N VAL A 88 8.71 -8.48 11.15
CA VAL A 88 9.53 -9.62 10.71
C VAL A 88 8.87 -10.31 9.53
N HIS A 89 9.66 -10.73 8.55
CA HIS A 89 9.20 -11.51 7.42
C HIS A 89 9.10 -12.99 7.83
N LEU A 90 7.92 -13.60 7.66
CA LEU A 90 7.65 -14.97 8.12
C LEU A 90 8.26 -16.07 7.23
N GLY A 91 9.01 -15.68 6.21
CA GLY A 91 9.59 -16.63 5.26
C GLY A 91 8.57 -17.14 4.23
N PRO A 92 8.98 -18.16 3.44
CA PRO A 92 8.08 -18.80 2.50
C PRO A 92 6.95 -19.52 3.22
N GLN A 93 5.81 -19.63 2.56
CA GLN A 93 4.64 -20.37 3.01
C GLN A 93 4.59 -21.72 2.28
N LYS A 94 3.99 -22.74 2.89
CA LYS A 94 3.80 -24.03 2.25
C LYS A 94 2.91 -23.89 1.01
N ASP A 95 3.29 -24.54 -0.09
CA ASP A 95 2.51 -24.53 -1.33
C ASP A 95 1.15 -25.19 -1.11
N GLY A 96 0.08 -24.51 -1.56
CA GLY A 96 -1.30 -24.92 -1.29
C GLY A 96 -1.86 -24.50 0.08
N ASP A 97 -0.99 -24.20 1.06
CA ASP A 97 -1.36 -23.82 2.44
C ASP A 97 -0.87 -22.38 2.76
N GLY A 98 -0.76 -21.52 1.76
CA GLY A 98 -0.38 -20.11 1.92
C GLY A 98 -1.43 -19.30 2.70
N PRO A 99 -1.23 -17.99 2.89
CA PRO A 99 -2.20 -17.17 3.62
C PRO A 99 -3.61 -17.33 3.04
N SER A 100 -4.52 -17.82 3.84
CA SER A 100 -5.91 -18.12 3.45
C SER A 100 -6.89 -17.52 4.45
N TRP A 101 -8.03 -17.04 3.94
CA TRP A 101 -9.11 -16.46 4.74
C TRP A 101 -10.33 -17.36 4.68
N LYS A 102 -10.99 -17.51 5.83
CA LYS A 102 -12.23 -18.29 5.97
C LYS A 102 -13.36 -17.39 6.48
N PRO A 103 -13.92 -16.50 5.65
CA PRO A 103 -15.01 -15.63 6.07
C PRO A 103 -16.19 -16.43 6.59
N LYS A 104 -16.74 -16.02 7.73
CA LYS A 104 -17.92 -16.63 8.34
C LYS A 104 -18.98 -15.55 8.55
N VAL A 105 -20.15 -15.81 8.02
CA VAL A 105 -21.35 -15.00 8.20
C VAL A 105 -22.42 -15.88 8.80
N THR A 106 -22.95 -15.50 9.95
CA THR A 106 -24.05 -16.22 10.60
C THR A 106 -25.22 -15.25 10.76
N ASN A 107 -26.37 -15.64 10.24
CA ASN A 107 -27.61 -14.92 10.39
C ASN A 107 -28.55 -15.70 11.30
N ASP A 108 -29.29 -14.99 12.14
CA ASP A 108 -30.44 -15.51 12.84
C ASP A 108 -31.71 -15.19 12.04
N HIS A 109 -32.55 -16.19 11.87
CA HIS A 109 -33.78 -16.09 11.08
C HIS A 109 -34.97 -16.25 12.00
N PHE A 110 -35.72 -15.18 12.20
CA PHE A 110 -36.97 -15.25 12.95
C PHE A 110 -38.10 -15.73 12.09
N MET A 111 -38.62 -16.93 12.39
CA MET A 111 -39.72 -17.57 11.64
C MET A 111 -41.06 -17.35 12.34
N ILE A 112 -42.11 -17.13 11.58
CA ILE A 112 -43.49 -17.12 12.05
C ILE A 112 -44.29 -18.28 11.48
N LEU A 113 -45.35 -18.71 12.20
CA LEU A 113 -46.16 -19.89 11.82
C LEU A 113 -46.99 -19.66 10.55
N GLN A 114 -47.21 -18.41 10.18
CA GLN A 114 -48.06 -18.01 9.06
C GLN A 114 -47.32 -17.91 7.73
N ASP A 115 -45.98 -18.01 7.76
CA ASP A 115 -45.14 -17.87 6.56
C ASP A 115 -44.04 -18.93 6.53
N ILE A 116 -43.63 -19.34 5.33
CA ILE A 116 -42.51 -20.25 5.09
C ILE A 116 -41.17 -19.49 4.90
N GLU A 117 -41.23 -18.17 4.73
CA GLU A 117 -40.07 -17.31 4.61
C GLU A 117 -39.76 -16.65 5.97
N PRO A 118 -38.49 -16.35 6.25
CA PRO A 118 -38.12 -15.63 7.46
C PRO A 118 -38.82 -14.26 7.53
N TYR A 119 -39.50 -14.00 8.65
CA TYR A 119 -40.16 -12.72 8.90
C TYR A 119 -39.11 -11.61 9.16
N ASP A 120 -37.98 -11.98 9.78
CA ASP A 120 -36.84 -11.10 10.04
C ASP A 120 -35.54 -11.88 9.92
N THR A 121 -34.44 -11.17 9.60
CA THR A 121 -33.11 -11.76 9.50
C THR A 121 -32.10 -10.80 10.10
N GLU A 122 -31.42 -11.21 11.18
CA GLU A 122 -30.43 -10.42 11.87
C GLU A 122 -29.03 -11.05 11.71
N LEU A 123 -28.02 -10.23 11.40
CA LEU A 123 -26.64 -10.65 11.35
C LEU A 123 -26.08 -10.81 12.76
N THR A 124 -25.77 -12.05 13.17
CA THR A 124 -25.28 -12.36 14.52
C THR A 124 -23.77 -12.52 14.60
N GLU A 125 -23.11 -12.94 13.50
CA GLU A 125 -21.67 -13.07 13.47
C GLU A 125 -21.12 -12.69 12.09
N LEU A 126 -20.09 -11.85 12.09
CA LEU A 126 -19.25 -11.57 10.94
C LEU A 126 -17.79 -11.67 11.36
N SER A 127 -17.12 -12.74 10.98
CA SER A 127 -15.70 -12.94 11.29
C SER A 127 -14.93 -13.39 10.06
N GLU A 128 -13.64 -13.05 10.01
CA GLU A 128 -12.76 -13.39 8.88
C GLU A 128 -11.42 -13.93 9.40
N PRO A 129 -11.42 -15.11 10.07
CA PRO A 129 -10.18 -15.75 10.49
C PRO A 129 -9.31 -16.04 9.28
N PHE A 130 -7.99 -15.96 9.48
CA PHE A 130 -7.02 -16.32 8.47
C PHE A 130 -5.98 -17.29 9.03
N SER A 131 -5.42 -18.09 8.12
CA SER A 131 -4.39 -19.08 8.45
C SER A 131 -3.12 -18.80 7.64
N ILE A 132 -1.98 -19.12 8.25
CA ILE A 132 -0.64 -19.06 7.66
C ILE A 132 0.13 -20.32 7.99
N THR A 133 1.02 -20.77 7.10
CA THR A 133 1.85 -21.96 7.31
C THR A 133 3.31 -21.65 6.95
N PRO A 134 4.06 -20.92 7.80
CA PRO A 134 5.46 -20.62 7.58
C PRO A 134 6.31 -21.89 7.58
N VAL A 135 7.17 -22.08 6.57
CA VAL A 135 8.00 -23.30 6.46
C VAL A 135 9.41 -23.12 7.05
N ASP A 136 9.89 -21.90 7.23
CA ASP A 136 11.20 -21.60 7.83
C ASP A 136 11.13 -21.66 9.36
N THR A 137 10.73 -22.80 9.90
CA THR A 137 10.45 -23.01 11.32
C THR A 137 11.69 -22.88 12.22
N GLY A 138 12.90 -22.95 11.65
CA GLY A 138 14.17 -22.73 12.39
C GLY A 138 14.48 -21.27 12.69
N THR A 139 13.72 -20.30 12.19
CA THR A 139 13.98 -18.89 12.50
C THR A 139 13.42 -18.47 13.86
N PRO A 140 14.14 -17.61 14.62
CA PRO A 140 13.74 -17.22 15.98
C PRO A 140 12.31 -16.68 16.08
N TRP A 141 11.90 -15.86 15.12
CA TRP A 141 10.55 -15.25 15.11
C TRP A 141 9.44 -16.26 14.77
N VAL A 142 9.69 -17.21 13.85
CA VAL A 142 8.70 -18.27 13.58
C VAL A 142 8.55 -19.19 14.79
N GLN A 143 9.65 -19.53 15.50
CA GLN A 143 9.60 -20.27 16.75
C GLN A 143 8.80 -19.52 17.83
N ARG A 144 9.00 -18.20 17.97
CA ARG A 144 8.20 -17.39 18.90
C ARG A 144 6.72 -17.38 18.51
N LEU A 145 6.43 -17.28 17.21
CA LEU A 145 5.05 -17.30 16.68
C LEU A 145 4.38 -18.64 16.99
N GLN A 146 5.06 -19.75 16.73
CA GLN A 146 4.56 -21.10 17.00
C GLN A 146 4.32 -21.36 18.50
N ASN A 147 5.14 -20.78 19.37
CA ASN A 147 5.00 -20.88 20.81
C ASN A 147 4.13 -19.78 21.42
N ASN A 148 3.52 -18.94 20.60
CA ASN A 148 2.71 -17.79 21.00
C ASN A 148 3.43 -16.82 21.97
N ASN A 149 4.74 -16.66 21.79
CA ASN A 149 5.57 -15.75 22.57
C ASN A 149 5.62 -14.37 21.92
N PRO A 150 5.64 -13.26 22.69
CA PRO A 150 5.75 -11.91 22.13
C PRO A 150 7.08 -11.70 21.41
N PHE A 151 7.07 -10.83 20.38
CA PHE A 151 8.25 -10.40 19.62
C PHE A 151 8.99 -9.23 20.29
N SER A 152 8.27 -8.46 21.08
CA SER A 152 8.80 -7.30 21.80
C SER A 152 8.36 -7.32 23.26
N ASP A 153 9.10 -6.62 24.09
CA ASP A 153 8.72 -6.36 25.48
C ASP A 153 7.73 -5.18 25.60
N GLU A 154 7.42 -4.77 26.82
CA GLU A 154 6.50 -3.67 27.12
C GLU A 154 7.01 -2.30 26.60
N ASN A 155 8.34 -2.12 26.51
CA ASN A 155 8.97 -0.90 26.00
C ASN A 155 9.04 -0.92 24.46
N GLY A 156 8.90 -2.09 23.84
CA GLY A 156 9.02 -2.29 22.42
C GLY A 156 10.38 -2.78 21.96
N ASP A 157 11.25 -3.10 22.90
CA ASP A 157 12.53 -3.69 22.58
C ASP A 157 12.34 -5.12 22.05
N SER A 158 13.12 -5.44 21.02
CA SER A 158 13.00 -6.74 20.37
C SER A 158 13.46 -7.87 21.30
N LEU A 159 12.59 -8.85 21.48
CA LEU A 159 12.89 -10.12 22.15
C LEU A 159 13.35 -11.22 21.15
N ILE A 160 13.49 -10.88 19.89
CA ILE A 160 13.90 -11.78 18.82
C ILE A 160 15.42 -11.93 18.88
N GLY A 161 15.88 -13.15 19.12
CA GLY A 161 17.29 -13.46 19.09
C GLY A 161 17.87 -13.54 17.68
N ASP A 162 19.19 -13.49 17.57
CA ASP A 162 19.90 -13.64 16.30
C ASP A 162 19.80 -15.06 15.75
N VAL A 163 19.84 -15.19 14.42
CA VAL A 163 19.90 -16.49 13.74
C VAL A 163 21.31 -17.08 13.91
N GLY A 164 21.37 -18.36 14.21
CA GLY A 164 22.65 -19.10 14.31
C GLY A 164 23.32 -19.03 15.68
N VAL A 165 22.67 -18.52 16.70
CA VAL A 165 23.18 -18.54 18.07
C VAL A 165 23.24 -19.98 18.60
N SER A 166 24.43 -20.36 19.09
CA SER A 166 24.63 -21.68 19.72
C SER A 166 23.79 -21.83 20.98
N ASN A 167 23.15 -23.00 21.14
CA ASN A 167 22.27 -23.32 22.29
C ASN A 167 21.05 -22.38 22.45
N ALA A 168 20.55 -21.78 21.36
CA ALA A 168 19.32 -21.03 21.41
C ALA A 168 18.15 -21.91 21.86
N VAL A 169 17.40 -21.44 22.85
CA VAL A 169 16.26 -22.18 23.44
C VAL A 169 14.97 -21.42 23.12
N TYR A 170 14.05 -22.11 22.46
CA TYR A 170 12.71 -21.61 22.21
C TYR A 170 11.71 -22.50 22.93
N ALA A 171 11.08 -21.98 23.96
CA ALA A 171 10.16 -22.73 24.80
C ALA A 171 8.77 -22.05 24.80
N ARG A 172 7.73 -22.85 24.92
CA ARG A 172 6.41 -22.35 25.26
C ARG A 172 6.41 -22.00 26.75
N GLY A 173 6.11 -20.75 27.06
CA GLY A 173 5.90 -20.31 28.44
C GLY A 173 4.59 -20.86 29.01
N ASP A 174 4.48 -20.86 30.34
CA ASP A 174 3.28 -21.27 31.10
C ASP A 174 2.26 -20.11 31.19
N SER A 175 2.32 -19.18 30.26
CA SER A 175 1.52 -17.96 30.23
C SER A 175 0.17 -18.19 29.56
N SER A 176 -0.90 -17.73 30.20
CA SER A 176 -2.22 -17.56 29.59
C SER A 176 -2.30 -16.33 28.68
N PHE A 177 -1.19 -15.59 28.53
CA PHE A 177 -1.11 -14.39 27.69
C PHE A 177 -1.14 -14.77 26.21
N ASN A 178 -2.08 -14.18 25.48
CA ASN A 178 -2.21 -14.32 24.03
C ASN A 178 -1.87 -12.95 23.39
N PRO A 179 -0.61 -12.75 22.95
CA PRO A 179 -0.19 -11.48 22.40
C PRO A 179 -0.98 -11.13 21.13
N ALA A 180 -1.44 -9.90 21.07
CA ALA A 180 -2.05 -9.39 19.86
C ALA A 180 -0.98 -9.12 18.80
N ARG A 181 -1.29 -9.42 17.56
CA ARG A 181 -0.39 -9.34 16.41
C ARG A 181 -0.94 -8.43 15.32
N GLN A 182 -0.03 -7.86 14.56
CA GLN A 182 -0.32 -7.14 13.33
C GLN A 182 0.29 -7.91 12.17
N PHE A 183 -0.44 -8.00 11.06
CA PHE A 183 0.03 -8.72 9.88
C PHE A 183 -0.07 -7.85 8.63
N LEU A 184 0.92 -8.01 7.74
CA LEU A 184 0.93 -7.46 6.40
C LEU A 184 1.09 -8.61 5.41
N PHE A 185 0.16 -8.74 4.48
CA PHE A 185 0.23 -9.74 3.41
C PHE A 185 0.38 -9.05 2.08
N PHE A 186 1.58 -9.09 1.55
CA PHE A 186 1.89 -8.51 0.25
C PHE A 186 1.71 -9.53 -0.86
N ARG A 187 1.21 -9.03 -1.99
CA ARG A 187 1.25 -9.73 -3.27
C ARG A 187 1.83 -8.81 -4.30
N VAL A 188 2.63 -9.38 -5.20
CA VAL A 188 3.17 -8.65 -6.35
C VAL A 188 2.68 -9.30 -7.64
N ARG A 189 2.30 -8.46 -8.57
CA ARG A 189 1.99 -8.80 -9.95
C ARG A 189 2.67 -7.79 -10.86
N HIS A 190 3.02 -8.20 -12.07
CA HIS A 190 3.57 -7.30 -13.08
C HIS A 190 2.55 -7.10 -14.20
N PHE A 191 2.35 -5.85 -14.58
CA PHE A 191 1.56 -5.45 -15.73
C PHE A 191 2.39 -4.53 -16.63
N ASN A 192 2.57 -4.90 -17.89
CA ASN A 192 3.46 -4.19 -18.84
C ASN A 192 4.87 -3.92 -18.27
N GLY A 193 5.45 -4.92 -17.57
CA GLY A 193 6.77 -4.81 -16.95
C GLY A 193 6.84 -3.97 -15.68
N LYS A 194 5.72 -3.37 -15.23
CA LYS A 194 5.65 -2.57 -14.01
C LYS A 194 4.98 -3.35 -12.88
N PRO A 195 5.50 -3.28 -11.63
CA PRO A 195 4.91 -3.98 -10.50
C PRO A 195 3.61 -3.32 -10.04
N ILE A 196 2.62 -4.15 -9.75
CA ILE A 196 1.42 -3.81 -9.00
C ILE A 196 1.52 -4.54 -7.66
N TYR A 197 1.55 -3.81 -6.58
CA TYR A 197 1.53 -4.34 -5.23
C TYR A 197 0.14 -4.24 -4.63
N SER A 198 -0.27 -5.25 -3.88
CA SER A 198 -1.39 -5.14 -2.95
C SER A 198 -0.95 -5.64 -1.58
N CYS A 199 -1.36 -4.92 -0.55
CA CYS A 199 -1.11 -5.29 0.83
C CYS A 199 -2.43 -5.41 1.58
N ASP A 200 -2.72 -6.60 2.11
CA ASP A 200 -3.79 -6.79 3.09
C ASP A 200 -3.22 -6.50 4.47
N VAL A 201 -3.78 -5.53 5.16
CA VAL A 201 -3.34 -5.05 6.47
C VAL A 201 -4.32 -5.52 7.53
N ILE A 202 -3.80 -6.20 8.54
CA ILE A 202 -4.55 -6.66 9.70
C ILE A 202 -3.97 -5.98 10.93
N PRO A 203 -4.61 -4.91 11.42
CA PRO A 203 -4.06 -4.10 12.52
C PRO A 203 -4.04 -4.80 13.86
N TYR A 204 -4.95 -5.77 14.05
CA TYR A 204 -5.04 -6.46 15.32
C TYR A 204 -5.66 -7.85 15.14
N ALA A 205 -4.91 -8.88 15.52
CA ALA A 205 -5.39 -10.26 15.52
C ALA A 205 -4.79 -11.03 16.69
N LYS A 206 -5.53 -12.00 17.18
CA LYS A 206 -5.07 -12.93 18.22
C LYS A 206 -5.03 -14.35 17.67
N SER A 207 -4.13 -15.18 18.22
CA SER A 207 -4.07 -16.60 17.90
C SER A 207 -5.39 -17.26 18.32
N ASP A 208 -5.99 -17.99 17.38
CA ASP A 208 -7.27 -18.68 17.54
C ASP A 208 -7.07 -20.20 17.59
N ASP A 209 -6.29 -20.72 16.62
CA ASP A 209 -6.02 -22.16 16.55
C ASP A 209 -4.60 -22.45 16.05
N LYS A 210 -4.12 -23.65 16.30
CA LYS A 210 -2.84 -24.15 15.83
C LYS A 210 -3.01 -25.59 15.33
N GLY A 211 -2.69 -25.79 14.06
CA GLY A 211 -2.69 -27.10 13.43
C GLY A 211 -1.61 -28.04 13.97
N ASN A 212 -1.77 -29.31 13.68
CA ASN A 212 -0.78 -30.32 14.00
C ASN A 212 0.50 -30.14 13.18
N TYR A 213 1.63 -30.47 13.75
CA TYR A 213 2.90 -30.60 13.05
C TYR A 213 3.49 -31.99 13.31
N LYS A 214 4.33 -32.44 12.38
CA LYS A 214 5.02 -33.73 12.52
C LYS A 214 6.45 -33.61 12.01
N MET A 215 7.34 -34.40 12.56
CA MET A 215 8.70 -34.58 12.04
C MET A 215 8.65 -35.64 10.94
N ASP A 216 8.92 -35.25 9.70
CA ASP A 216 8.93 -36.15 8.54
C ASP A 216 10.14 -35.81 7.65
N LYS A 217 10.69 -36.82 6.97
CA LYS A 217 11.80 -36.64 6.01
C LYS A 217 11.37 -35.91 4.74
N LYS A 218 10.09 -35.95 4.40
CA LYS A 218 9.55 -35.46 3.12
C LYS A 218 8.79 -34.15 3.27
N ASP A 219 8.40 -33.77 4.47
CA ASP A 219 7.59 -32.60 4.75
C ASP A 219 8.29 -31.70 5.78
N SER A 220 8.00 -30.40 5.72
CA SER A 220 8.51 -29.45 6.73
C SER A 220 7.76 -29.63 8.05
N GLU A 221 8.41 -29.26 9.16
CA GLU A 221 7.78 -29.19 10.50
C GLU A 221 6.76 -28.03 10.62
N ALA A 222 6.32 -27.48 9.50
CA ALA A 222 5.38 -26.36 9.48
C ALA A 222 4.00 -26.77 10.04
N SER A 223 3.43 -25.91 10.88
CA SER A 223 2.06 -26.02 11.33
C SER A 223 1.23 -24.84 10.84
N GLU A 224 -0.02 -25.10 10.52
CA GLU A 224 -1.00 -24.05 10.25
C GLU A 224 -1.25 -23.25 11.54
N LEU A 225 -1.16 -21.95 11.46
CA LEU A 225 -1.46 -21.02 12.54
C LEU A 225 -2.66 -20.18 12.13
N THR A 226 -3.73 -20.27 12.88
CA THR A 226 -4.97 -19.50 12.63
C THR A 226 -5.05 -18.32 13.58
N TYR A 227 -5.41 -17.17 13.02
CA TYR A 227 -5.59 -15.90 13.73
C TYR A 227 -6.97 -15.35 13.45
N LEU A 228 -7.57 -14.73 14.46
CA LEU A 228 -8.83 -14.03 14.36
C LEU A 228 -8.60 -12.52 14.44
N PRO A 229 -8.84 -11.77 13.34
CA PRO A 229 -8.86 -10.33 13.37
C PRO A 229 -10.00 -9.81 14.24
N THR A 230 -9.68 -8.84 15.10
CA THR A 230 -10.67 -8.21 15.96
C THR A 230 -10.44 -6.69 15.96
N ARG A 231 -11.41 -5.91 16.42
CA ARG A 231 -11.26 -4.46 16.56
C ARG A 231 -10.41 -4.15 17.78
N ASP A 232 -9.39 -3.33 17.59
CA ASP A 232 -8.62 -2.74 18.69
C ASP A 232 -9.18 -1.36 19.12
N GLY A 233 -10.09 -0.79 18.33
CA GLY A 233 -10.64 0.55 18.54
C GLY A 233 -9.71 1.69 18.14
N LEU A 234 -8.49 1.39 17.68
CA LEU A 234 -7.46 2.38 17.34
C LEU A 234 -7.34 2.57 15.83
N CYS A 235 -7.37 1.47 15.07
CA CYS A 235 -7.22 1.55 13.62
C CYS A 235 -8.45 2.17 12.97
N MET A 236 -8.27 3.34 12.37
CA MET A 236 -9.31 4.17 11.79
C MET A 236 -9.05 4.42 10.31
N ALA A 237 -10.09 4.36 9.50
CA ALA A 237 -10.02 4.65 8.07
C ALA A 237 -11.16 5.58 7.62
N MET A 238 -10.88 6.41 6.62
CA MET A 238 -11.90 7.17 5.91
C MET A 238 -12.58 6.25 4.88
N ILE A 239 -13.84 5.95 5.08
CA ILE A 239 -14.65 5.10 4.19
C ILE A 239 -15.91 5.89 3.83
N ASP A 240 -16.11 6.11 2.53
CA ASP A 240 -17.24 6.88 1.99
C ASP A 240 -17.41 8.27 2.67
N GLY A 241 -16.28 8.93 2.93
CA GLY A 241 -16.27 10.24 3.60
C GLY A 241 -16.51 10.20 5.11
N VAL A 242 -16.60 9.01 5.73
CA VAL A 242 -16.80 8.83 7.17
C VAL A 242 -15.59 8.18 7.80
N TYR A 243 -15.03 8.81 8.82
CA TYR A 243 -13.92 8.29 9.60
C TYR A 243 -14.45 7.25 10.61
N ARG A 244 -14.11 5.99 10.43
CA ARG A 244 -14.66 4.87 11.21
C ARG A 244 -13.60 3.80 11.53
N PRO A 245 -13.80 3.01 12.63
CA PRO A 245 -12.89 1.91 12.96
C PRO A 245 -12.97 0.77 11.93
N VAL A 246 -11.81 0.18 11.63
CA VAL A 246 -11.68 -0.95 10.71
C VAL A 246 -10.92 -2.11 11.35
N ASN A 247 -11.24 -3.36 10.95
CA ASN A 247 -10.56 -4.56 11.41
C ASN A 247 -9.44 -4.96 10.45
N THR A 248 -9.70 -4.79 9.15
CA THR A 248 -8.80 -5.14 8.07
C THR A 248 -9.01 -4.15 6.93
N TYR A 249 -7.98 -3.90 6.15
CA TYR A 249 -8.12 -3.09 4.95
C TYR A 249 -7.07 -3.52 3.92
N ARG A 250 -7.28 -3.15 2.68
CA ARG A 250 -6.34 -3.38 1.59
C ARG A 250 -5.87 -2.07 0.99
N ILE A 251 -4.58 -2.00 0.72
CA ILE A 251 -3.97 -0.85 0.08
C ILE A 251 -3.17 -1.31 -1.15
N TRP A 252 -3.19 -0.50 -2.19
CA TRP A 252 -2.54 -0.77 -3.45
C TRP A 252 -1.37 0.18 -3.67
N GLY A 253 -0.33 -0.32 -4.36
CA GLY A 253 0.86 0.45 -4.70
C GLY A 253 1.59 -0.10 -5.91
N GLY A 254 2.75 0.48 -6.19
CA GLY A 254 3.58 0.13 -7.31
C GLY A 254 3.33 0.97 -8.56
N SER A 255 4.38 1.12 -9.38
CA SER A 255 4.32 1.92 -10.61
C SER A 255 3.31 1.39 -11.64
N GLY A 256 3.01 0.07 -11.59
CA GLY A 256 1.97 -0.53 -12.41
C GLY A 256 0.56 -0.09 -11.99
N TRP A 257 0.28 -0.03 -10.67
CA TRP A 257 -0.98 0.46 -10.14
C TRP A 257 -1.19 1.94 -10.45
N ALA A 258 -0.16 2.77 -10.19
CA ALA A 258 -0.19 4.18 -10.53
C ALA A 258 -0.47 4.42 -12.02
N ALA A 259 0.09 3.59 -12.91
CA ALA A 259 -0.14 3.69 -14.34
C ALA A 259 -1.59 3.38 -14.77
N LEU A 260 -2.33 2.56 -14.00
CA LEU A 260 -3.74 2.27 -14.30
C LEU A 260 -4.65 3.49 -14.06
N GLY A 261 -4.29 4.34 -13.10
CA GLY A 261 -5.03 5.57 -12.82
C GLY A 261 -4.91 6.64 -13.91
N GLY A 262 -4.01 6.43 -14.88
CA GLY A 262 -3.69 7.42 -15.90
C GLY A 262 -2.87 8.59 -15.34
N LEU A 263 -2.56 9.53 -16.19
CA LEU A 263 -1.87 10.77 -15.84
C LEU A 263 -2.78 11.97 -16.15
N ALA A 264 -2.74 12.97 -15.30
CA ALA A 264 -3.23 14.28 -15.71
C ALA A 264 -2.40 14.76 -16.93
N THR A 265 -3.06 15.23 -17.96
CA THR A 265 -2.42 15.62 -19.21
C THR A 265 -2.48 17.12 -19.41
N PHE A 266 -1.34 17.70 -19.76
CA PHE A 266 -1.31 19.10 -20.24
C PHE A 266 -1.92 19.18 -21.64
N SER A 267 -2.59 20.29 -21.91
CA SER A 267 -3.03 20.61 -23.26
C SER A 267 -1.81 20.83 -24.19
N ALA A 268 -2.04 20.89 -25.50
CA ALA A 268 -1.00 21.19 -26.47
C ALA A 268 -0.50 22.65 -26.41
N THR A 269 -1.07 23.46 -25.52
CA THR A 269 -0.67 24.89 -25.36
C THR A 269 0.73 24.97 -24.75
N LEU A 270 1.58 25.71 -25.38
CA LEU A 270 2.96 25.92 -24.93
C LEU A 270 2.98 26.78 -23.66
N PRO A 271 3.86 26.51 -22.70
CA PRO A 271 4.08 27.41 -21.57
C PRO A 271 4.55 28.78 -22.04
N THR A 272 3.98 29.81 -21.46
CA THR A 272 4.42 31.19 -21.66
C THR A 272 5.42 31.54 -20.58
N GLY A 273 6.65 31.87 -20.97
CA GLY A 273 7.72 32.29 -20.07
C GLY A 273 7.88 33.80 -20.02
N THR A 274 7.81 34.36 -18.82
CA THR A 274 8.14 35.77 -18.56
C THR A 274 9.53 35.82 -17.92
N PRO A 275 10.58 36.31 -18.61
CA PRO A 275 11.92 36.37 -18.07
C PRO A 275 12.06 37.49 -17.04
N GLY A 276 12.85 37.22 -15.99
CA GLY A 276 13.34 38.19 -15.04
C GLY A 276 14.87 38.16 -14.98
N THR A 277 15.47 39.00 -14.12
CA THR A 277 16.92 38.94 -13.84
C THR A 277 17.22 37.71 -13.00
N GLY A 278 17.87 36.71 -13.61
CA GLY A 278 18.19 35.43 -12.92
C GLY A 278 16.98 34.58 -12.55
N SER A 279 15.80 34.85 -13.13
CA SER A 279 14.56 34.12 -12.80
C SER A 279 13.63 34.01 -14.01
N VAL A 280 12.64 33.11 -13.89
CA VAL A 280 11.57 32.94 -14.89
C VAL A 280 10.25 32.61 -14.19
N SER A 281 9.16 33.19 -14.73
CA SER A 281 7.79 32.81 -14.41
C SER A 281 7.19 32.07 -15.60
N LEU A 282 6.68 30.87 -15.41
CA LEU A 282 6.06 30.07 -16.46
C LEU A 282 4.58 29.90 -16.17
N THR A 283 3.74 30.20 -17.13
CA THR A 283 2.29 30.00 -17.05
C THR A 283 1.84 29.03 -18.14
N VAL A 284 1.03 28.07 -17.80
CA VAL A 284 0.44 27.07 -18.72
C VAL A 284 -0.94 26.66 -18.21
N PRO A 285 -1.88 26.25 -19.09
CA PRO A 285 -3.13 25.66 -18.66
C PRO A 285 -2.88 24.49 -17.72
N ALA A 286 -3.60 24.46 -16.61
CA ALA A 286 -3.50 23.36 -15.65
C ALA A 286 -3.82 22.01 -16.34
N PRO A 287 -3.09 20.95 -16.03
CA PRO A 287 -3.38 19.65 -16.61
C PRO A 287 -4.71 19.11 -16.09
N THR A 288 -5.40 18.35 -16.94
CA THR A 288 -6.68 17.72 -16.64
C THR A 288 -6.58 16.22 -16.74
N GLY A 289 -7.30 15.48 -15.92
CA GLY A 289 -7.29 14.01 -15.94
C GLY A 289 -7.83 13.40 -14.64
N PRO A 290 -7.82 12.06 -14.55
CA PRO A 290 -8.40 11.34 -13.40
C PRO A 290 -7.59 11.50 -12.09
N ASN A 291 -6.33 11.97 -12.19
CA ASN A 291 -5.45 12.18 -11.04
C ASN A 291 -5.10 13.66 -10.95
N ASP A 292 -5.75 14.35 -10.02
CA ASP A 292 -5.50 15.76 -9.79
C ASP A 292 -4.05 16.01 -9.39
N PRO A 293 -3.40 17.02 -9.97
CA PRO A 293 -2.06 17.40 -9.56
C PRO A 293 -2.04 17.96 -8.14
N PHE A 294 -1.11 17.47 -7.33
CA PHE A 294 -0.87 17.98 -5.97
C PHE A 294 0.51 18.65 -5.80
N GLU A 295 1.41 18.41 -6.75
CA GLU A 295 2.76 18.97 -6.75
C GLU A 295 3.10 19.45 -8.16
N TYR A 296 3.72 20.62 -8.26
CA TYR A 296 4.18 21.17 -9.50
C TYR A 296 5.67 21.48 -9.44
N GLY A 297 6.32 21.43 -10.60
CA GLY A 297 7.71 21.82 -10.80
C GLY A 297 7.92 22.31 -12.21
N PHE A 298 9.14 22.68 -12.56
CA PHE A 298 9.49 22.90 -13.95
C PHE A 298 10.95 22.54 -14.24
N GLN A 299 11.24 22.34 -15.50
CA GLN A 299 12.54 21.98 -16.00
C GLN A 299 12.93 22.86 -17.18
N TYR A 300 14.23 23.05 -17.40
CA TYR A 300 14.74 23.72 -18.57
C TYR A 300 15.67 22.81 -19.38
N THR A 301 15.82 23.18 -20.66
CA THR A 301 16.76 22.57 -21.59
C THR A 301 17.51 23.65 -22.37
N ILE A 302 18.77 23.35 -22.70
CA ILE A 302 19.61 24.18 -23.61
C ILE A 302 19.90 23.46 -24.93
N ASP A 303 19.54 22.18 -25.03
CA ASP A 303 19.80 21.28 -26.17
C ASP A 303 18.50 20.81 -26.86
N ASP A 304 17.52 21.69 -26.87
CA ASP A 304 16.18 21.48 -27.49
C ASP A 304 15.40 20.26 -26.94
N GLY A 305 15.64 19.87 -25.68
CA GLY A 305 14.89 18.80 -25.00
C GLY A 305 15.55 17.46 -25.04
N VAL A 306 16.82 17.36 -25.41
CA VAL A 306 17.62 16.14 -25.30
C VAL A 306 17.89 15.85 -23.83
N THR A 307 18.29 16.89 -23.07
CA THR A 307 18.45 16.80 -21.62
C THR A 307 17.60 17.84 -20.90
N TRP A 308 17.16 17.51 -19.68
CA TRP A 308 16.32 18.37 -18.85
C TRP A 308 16.90 18.52 -17.46
N SER A 309 17.01 19.77 -17.00
CA SER A 309 17.45 20.11 -15.65
C SER A 309 16.28 20.64 -14.83
N SER A 310 16.05 20.08 -13.67
CA SER A 310 15.00 20.55 -12.74
C SER A 310 15.40 21.89 -12.11
N VAL A 311 14.42 22.74 -11.89
CA VAL A 311 14.57 24.05 -11.23
C VAL A 311 13.91 23.99 -9.87
N VAL A 312 14.57 24.55 -8.86
CA VAL A 312 13.96 24.74 -7.54
C VAL A 312 12.96 25.90 -7.65
N LEU A 313 11.75 25.68 -7.15
CA LEU A 313 10.72 26.73 -7.13
C LEU A 313 11.08 27.77 -6.07
N ASP A 314 10.91 29.05 -6.43
CA ASP A 314 11.08 30.17 -5.50
C ASP A 314 9.85 30.32 -4.59
N ASP A 315 8.65 30.01 -5.13
CA ASP A 315 7.37 30.16 -4.46
C ASP A 315 6.47 28.94 -4.68
N THR A 316 5.40 28.83 -3.86
CA THR A 316 4.34 27.87 -4.10
C THR A 316 3.63 28.15 -5.42
N PRO A 317 3.42 27.13 -6.29
CA PRO A 317 2.69 27.29 -7.54
C PRO A 317 1.31 27.92 -7.35
N THR A 318 0.96 28.85 -8.23
CA THR A 318 -0.32 29.56 -8.16
C THR A 318 -1.27 29.02 -9.23
N LEU A 319 -2.47 28.60 -8.81
CA LEU A 319 -3.54 28.21 -9.72
C LEU A 319 -4.56 29.35 -9.81
N SER A 320 -4.77 29.89 -11.02
CA SER A 320 -5.73 30.96 -11.26
C SER A 320 -6.28 30.91 -12.70
N GLY A 321 -7.59 31.04 -12.83
CA GLY A 321 -8.26 31.08 -14.14
C GLY A 321 -8.03 29.83 -15.00
N GLY A 322 -7.86 28.66 -14.39
CA GLY A 322 -7.57 27.40 -15.11
C GLY A 322 -6.11 27.26 -15.58
N ASN A 323 -5.22 28.15 -15.15
CA ASN A 323 -3.77 28.10 -15.43
C ASN A 323 -3.00 27.83 -14.15
N VAL A 324 -1.83 27.18 -14.29
CA VAL A 324 -0.81 27.07 -13.25
C VAL A 324 0.37 27.97 -13.62
N THR A 325 0.84 28.72 -12.62
CA THR A 325 2.05 29.55 -12.72
C THR A 325 3.09 29.05 -11.74
N VAL A 326 4.31 28.82 -12.22
CA VAL A 326 5.48 28.39 -11.44
C VAL A 326 6.62 29.38 -11.62
N ASN A 327 7.30 29.72 -10.53
CA ASN A 327 8.41 30.68 -10.52
C ASN A 327 9.68 29.98 -10.01
N GLY A 328 10.82 30.35 -10.56
CA GLY A 328 12.08 29.82 -10.09
C GLY A 328 13.31 30.54 -10.61
N SER A 329 14.41 30.41 -9.90
CA SER A 329 15.69 30.99 -10.21
C SER A 329 16.44 30.16 -11.25
N VAL A 330 16.88 30.81 -12.33
CA VAL A 330 17.57 30.15 -13.45
C VAL A 330 18.70 31.05 -13.97
N ALA A 331 19.88 30.48 -14.17
CA ALA A 331 21.03 31.20 -14.71
C ALA A 331 20.73 31.82 -16.05
N ALA A 332 21.36 32.99 -16.34
CA ALA A 332 21.21 33.72 -17.57
C ALA A 332 21.47 32.85 -18.83
N GLY A 333 20.86 33.25 -19.94
CA GLY A 333 20.99 32.60 -21.24
C GLY A 333 19.67 32.15 -21.86
N ALA A 334 19.73 31.77 -23.14
CA ALA A 334 18.58 31.28 -23.89
C ALA A 334 18.24 29.83 -23.49
N LYS A 335 16.99 29.58 -23.10
CA LYS A 335 16.51 28.25 -22.64
C LYS A 335 15.08 28.01 -23.11
N LYS A 336 14.71 26.73 -23.20
CA LYS A 336 13.32 26.32 -23.33
C LYS A 336 12.90 25.62 -22.04
N PHE A 337 11.64 25.73 -21.69
CA PHE A 337 11.10 25.24 -20.42
C PHE A 337 9.93 24.32 -20.64
N ARG A 338 9.68 23.43 -19.65
CA ARG A 338 8.43 22.70 -19.51
C ARG A 338 7.98 22.70 -18.05
N VAL A 339 6.69 22.77 -17.83
CA VAL A 339 6.09 22.60 -16.51
C VAL A 339 5.83 21.12 -16.26
N ALA A 340 6.09 20.67 -15.06
CA ALA A 340 5.85 19.33 -14.59
C ALA A 340 4.73 19.35 -13.55
N ALA A 341 3.85 18.35 -13.58
CA ALA A 341 2.81 18.14 -12.58
C ALA A 341 2.83 16.70 -12.11
N LYS A 342 2.79 16.50 -10.80
CA LYS A 342 2.72 15.16 -10.17
C LYS A 342 1.30 14.92 -9.72
N GLY A 343 0.69 13.86 -10.23
CA GLY A 343 -0.65 13.46 -9.85
C GLY A 343 -0.68 12.69 -8.53
N THR A 344 -1.86 12.52 -7.98
CA THR A 344 -2.10 11.73 -6.75
C THR A 344 -1.64 10.27 -6.86
N ASN A 345 -1.43 9.79 -8.08
CA ASN A 345 -0.83 8.48 -8.37
C ASN A 345 0.72 8.46 -8.29
N GLY A 346 1.36 9.57 -7.89
CA GLY A 346 2.81 9.70 -7.78
C GLY A 346 3.58 9.84 -9.09
N LEU A 347 2.91 9.86 -10.24
CA LEU A 347 3.55 9.97 -11.55
C LEU A 347 3.60 11.43 -12.02
N TRP A 348 4.71 11.75 -12.70
CA TRP A 348 4.89 13.06 -13.32
C TRP A 348 4.38 13.11 -14.75
N SER A 349 3.67 14.16 -15.10
CA SER A 349 3.34 14.56 -16.45
C SER A 349 4.02 15.88 -16.79
N TYR A 350 4.23 16.13 -18.07
CA TYR A 350 4.98 17.30 -18.55
C TYR A 350 4.20 18.03 -19.61
N SER A 351 4.25 19.37 -19.55
CA SER A 351 3.75 20.24 -20.62
C SER A 351 4.59 20.11 -21.88
N PRO A 352 4.09 20.57 -23.04
CA PRO A 352 4.95 20.86 -24.18
C PRO A 352 6.09 21.81 -23.79
N LYS A 353 7.18 21.81 -24.55
CA LYS A 353 8.28 22.75 -24.35
C LYS A 353 7.89 24.17 -24.83
N SER A 354 8.27 25.17 -24.06
CA SER A 354 8.03 26.58 -24.39
C SER A 354 8.77 27.01 -25.67
N ALA A 355 8.43 28.18 -26.22
CA ALA A 355 9.34 28.94 -27.04
C ALA A 355 10.63 29.24 -26.25
N THR A 356 11.70 29.66 -26.98
CA THR A 356 12.94 30.05 -26.32
C THR A 356 12.71 31.31 -25.49
N VAL A 357 13.10 31.28 -24.23
CA VAL A 357 13.07 32.40 -23.28
C VAL A 357 14.52 32.78 -22.94
N THR A 358 14.87 34.03 -23.07
CA THR A 358 16.20 34.53 -22.73
C THR A 358 16.17 35.17 -21.34
N ILE A 359 16.88 34.56 -20.39
CA ILE A 359 17.03 35.05 -19.02
C ILE A 359 18.21 36.00 -18.98
N THR A 360 18.05 37.16 -18.35
CA THR A 360 19.07 38.22 -18.22
C THR A 360 19.72 38.21 -16.85
#